data_472b8b1e5302608ce39f7d93eac0df23
#
_entry.id   472b8b1e5302608ce39f7d93eac0df23
#
_cell.length_a   1.000
_cell.length_b   1.000
_cell.length_c   1.000
_cell.angle_alpha   90.00
_cell.angle_beta   90.00
_cell.angle_gamma   90.00
#
_symmetry.space_group_name_H-M   'P 1'
#
loop_
_entity.id
_entity.type
_entity.pdbx_description
1 polymer ?
#
loop_
_entity_poly.entity_id
_entity_poly.type
_entity_poly.pdbx_seq_one_letter_code
_entity_poly.pdbx_strand_id
1 'polypeptide(L)'
;MSTQSPKQILFGQFAAVAKCLSHPHRLELLEQLAQGERSVEMLAQKVGLSTANASQHLRNMLRAGVVTSTREGKFVVYKLADHAVLDLLSSLRKITERNSAVVEQLVRNYFNNLDSLEPVTRIELVQRLRGGEVMVLDVRPEDEFGLGHLPGAVNIPLRELKARLSGFKRSQEIIAYCRGPYCVLSYEAVAALRRLVT
;
A
#
# COMPACT_ATOMS: atom_id res chain seq x y z
N MET A 1 -15.91 -43.07 -9.82
CA MET A 1 -15.00 -42.05 -9.28
C MET A 1 -14.53 -41.20 -10.44
N SER A 2 -14.98 -39.97 -10.57
CA SER A 2 -14.55 -39.08 -11.67
C SER A 2 -13.11 -38.64 -11.37
N THR A 3 -12.15 -39.17 -12.13
CA THR A 3 -10.75 -38.77 -12.06
C THR A 3 -10.62 -37.37 -12.70
N GLN A 4 -10.41 -36.36 -11.88
CA GLN A 4 -10.12 -35.01 -12.39
C GLN A 4 -8.88 -35.04 -13.27
N SER A 5 -8.93 -34.37 -14.42
CA SER A 5 -7.75 -34.24 -15.29
C SER A 5 -6.66 -33.40 -14.61
N PRO A 6 -5.37 -33.60 -14.94
CA PRO A 6 -4.27 -32.76 -14.40
C PRO A 6 -4.52 -31.26 -14.59
N LYS A 7 -5.14 -30.85 -15.70
CA LYS A 7 -5.53 -29.46 -15.96
C LYS A 7 -6.58 -28.97 -14.96
N GLN A 8 -7.59 -29.76 -14.64
CA GLN A 8 -8.62 -29.39 -13.65
C GLN A 8 -8.02 -29.23 -12.25
N ILE A 9 -7.09 -30.10 -11.87
CA ILE A 9 -6.37 -29.98 -10.59
C ILE A 9 -5.56 -28.68 -10.55
N LEU A 10 -4.81 -28.36 -11.61
CA LEU A 10 -4.03 -27.13 -11.71
C LEU A 10 -4.90 -25.89 -11.61
N PHE A 11 -5.99 -25.82 -12.37
CA PHE A 11 -6.93 -24.69 -12.32
C PHE A 11 -7.65 -24.59 -10.97
N GLY A 12 -7.84 -25.71 -10.26
CA GLY A 12 -8.33 -25.72 -8.88
C GLY A 12 -7.38 -24.98 -7.93
N GLN A 13 -6.06 -25.12 -8.09
CA GLN A 13 -5.07 -24.37 -7.30
C GLN A 13 -5.09 -22.88 -7.63
N PHE A 14 -5.19 -22.50 -8.91
CA PHE A 14 -5.34 -21.09 -9.29
C PHE A 14 -6.61 -20.47 -8.69
N ALA A 15 -7.73 -21.21 -8.75
CA ALA A 15 -8.98 -20.78 -8.15
C ALA A 15 -8.89 -20.63 -6.62
N ALA A 16 -8.11 -21.45 -5.93
CA ALA A 16 -7.88 -21.32 -4.48
C ALA A 16 -7.17 -20.02 -4.13
N VAL A 17 -6.15 -19.62 -4.90
CA VAL A 17 -5.46 -18.34 -4.74
C VAL A 17 -6.42 -17.19 -5.01
N ALA A 18 -7.17 -17.22 -6.11
CA ALA A 18 -8.15 -16.19 -6.45
C ALA A 18 -9.23 -16.04 -5.35
N LYS A 19 -9.75 -17.16 -4.84
CA LYS A 19 -10.70 -17.17 -3.71
C LYS A 19 -10.09 -16.61 -2.43
N CYS A 20 -8.80 -16.80 -2.21
CA CYS A 20 -8.11 -16.20 -1.08
C CYS A 20 -8.15 -14.66 -1.16
N LEU A 21 -8.07 -14.07 -2.35
CA LEU A 21 -8.10 -12.61 -2.54
C LEU A 21 -9.52 -12.00 -2.50
N SER A 22 -10.58 -12.81 -2.55
CA SER A 22 -11.97 -12.34 -2.64
C SER A 22 -12.55 -11.84 -1.31
N HIS A 23 -11.76 -11.07 -0.51
CA HIS A 23 -12.21 -10.51 0.76
C HIS A 23 -11.51 -9.18 1.04
N PRO A 24 -12.24 -8.06 1.31
CA PRO A 24 -11.64 -6.75 1.51
C PRO A 24 -10.50 -6.74 2.55
N HIS A 25 -10.74 -7.25 3.75
CA HIS A 25 -9.73 -7.26 4.80
C HIS A 25 -8.47 -8.06 4.44
N ARG A 26 -8.55 -9.07 3.56
CA ARG A 26 -7.34 -9.77 3.10
C ARG A 26 -6.53 -8.91 2.14
N LEU A 27 -7.20 -8.12 1.28
CA LEU A 27 -6.52 -7.15 0.42
C LEU A 27 -5.85 -6.04 1.25
N GLU A 28 -6.52 -5.53 2.29
CA GLU A 28 -5.95 -4.55 3.22
C GLU A 28 -4.75 -5.12 3.99
N LEU A 29 -4.84 -6.37 4.48
CA LEU A 29 -3.72 -7.05 5.15
C LEU A 29 -2.52 -7.22 4.20
N LEU A 30 -2.75 -7.58 2.93
CA LEU A 30 -1.69 -7.67 1.91
C LEU A 30 -1.08 -6.31 1.60
N GLU A 31 -1.86 -5.24 1.56
CA GLU A 31 -1.35 -3.87 1.41
C GLU A 31 -0.42 -3.49 2.57
N GLN A 32 -0.78 -3.85 3.81
CA GLN A 32 0.09 -3.62 4.96
C GLN A 32 1.38 -4.45 4.88
N LEU A 33 1.29 -5.72 4.46
CA LEU A 33 2.44 -6.59 4.28
C LEU A 33 3.31 -6.19 3.09
N ALA A 34 2.78 -5.47 2.11
CA ALA A 34 3.56 -4.86 1.03
C ALA A 34 4.52 -3.76 1.53
N GLN A 35 4.27 -3.20 2.71
CA GLN A 35 5.15 -2.21 3.36
C GLN A 35 6.26 -2.86 4.20
N GLY A 36 6.16 -4.17 4.48
CA GLY A 36 7.11 -4.93 5.25
C GLY A 36 6.44 -5.97 6.15
N GLU A 37 7.26 -6.82 6.77
CA GLU A 37 6.79 -7.86 7.67
C GLU A 37 6.24 -7.29 8.98
N ARG A 38 5.20 -7.94 9.53
CA ARG A 38 4.49 -7.48 10.73
C ARG A 38 3.92 -8.63 11.54
N SER A 39 3.80 -8.42 12.85
CA SER A 39 3.08 -9.34 13.72
C SER A 39 1.56 -9.29 13.48
N VAL A 40 0.86 -10.35 13.91
CA VAL A 40 -0.61 -10.43 13.82
C VAL A 40 -1.27 -9.26 14.53
N GLU A 41 -0.77 -8.88 15.70
CA GLU A 41 -1.30 -7.79 16.52
C GLU A 41 -1.19 -6.45 15.80
N MET A 42 -0.04 -6.16 15.19
CA MET A 42 0.18 -4.94 14.41
C MET A 42 -0.74 -4.89 13.19
N LEU A 43 -0.88 -6.01 12.47
CA LEU A 43 -1.76 -6.11 11.32
C LEU A 43 -3.22 -5.90 11.71
N ALA A 44 -3.67 -6.53 12.81
CA ALA A 44 -5.01 -6.36 13.34
C ALA A 44 -5.31 -4.89 13.66
N GLN A 45 -4.41 -4.21 14.36
CA GLN A 45 -4.53 -2.80 14.69
C GLN A 45 -4.61 -1.90 13.44
N LYS A 46 -3.73 -2.15 12.45
CA LYS A 46 -3.66 -1.31 11.23
C LYS A 46 -4.90 -1.46 10.32
N VAL A 47 -5.54 -2.62 10.34
CA VAL A 47 -6.73 -2.91 9.51
C VAL A 47 -8.04 -2.76 10.31
N GLY A 48 -7.96 -2.42 11.60
CA GLY A 48 -9.14 -2.26 12.46
C GLY A 48 -9.87 -3.57 12.77
N LEU A 49 -9.15 -4.68 12.81
CA LEU A 49 -9.69 -6.01 13.13
C LEU A 49 -9.36 -6.45 14.56
N SER A 50 -10.15 -7.36 15.10
CA SER A 50 -9.69 -8.12 16.26
C SER A 50 -8.53 -9.03 15.88
N THR A 51 -7.61 -9.30 16.81
CA THR A 51 -6.47 -10.22 16.60
C THR A 51 -6.93 -11.61 16.16
N ALA A 52 -8.07 -12.08 16.68
CA ALA A 52 -8.65 -13.37 16.29
C ALA A 52 -9.08 -13.38 14.80
N ASN A 53 -9.76 -12.32 14.33
CA ASN A 53 -10.18 -12.20 12.94
C ASN A 53 -8.98 -12.05 12.01
N ALA A 54 -8.01 -11.20 12.33
CA ALA A 54 -6.80 -11.05 11.57
C ALA A 54 -6.04 -12.38 11.45
N SER A 55 -5.89 -13.11 12.57
CA SER A 55 -5.27 -14.43 12.58
C SER A 55 -6.00 -15.44 11.69
N GLN A 56 -7.34 -15.39 11.64
CA GLN A 56 -8.11 -16.28 10.77
C GLN A 56 -7.89 -15.95 9.28
N HIS A 57 -7.87 -14.67 8.91
CA HIS A 57 -7.55 -14.24 7.55
C HIS A 57 -6.12 -14.62 7.17
N LEU A 58 -5.14 -14.36 8.02
CA LEU A 58 -3.73 -14.67 7.78
C LEU A 58 -3.48 -16.18 7.63
N ARG A 59 -4.15 -17.03 8.44
CA ARG A 59 -4.09 -18.49 8.25
C ARG A 59 -4.68 -18.95 6.91
N ASN A 60 -5.74 -18.31 6.42
CA ASN A 60 -6.30 -18.61 5.12
C ASN A 60 -5.32 -18.20 4.00
N MET A 61 -4.66 -17.05 4.15
CA MET A 61 -3.65 -16.56 3.21
C MET A 61 -2.38 -17.43 3.22
N LEU A 62 -1.97 -17.93 4.39
CA LEU A 62 -0.85 -18.87 4.55
C LEU A 62 -1.13 -20.19 3.82
N ARG A 63 -2.36 -20.74 3.97
CA ARG A 63 -2.75 -21.98 3.25
C ARG A 63 -2.80 -21.79 1.73
N ALA A 64 -3.14 -20.58 1.27
CA ALA A 64 -3.15 -20.26 -0.17
C ALA A 64 -1.74 -19.91 -0.70
N GLY A 65 -0.72 -19.86 0.15
CA GLY A 65 0.66 -19.57 -0.24
C GLY A 65 0.94 -18.13 -0.63
N VAL A 66 0.03 -17.17 -0.32
CA VAL A 66 0.24 -15.75 -0.64
C VAL A 66 1.03 -15.00 0.44
N VAL A 67 1.13 -15.58 1.64
CA VAL A 67 1.99 -15.09 2.74
C VAL A 67 2.77 -16.24 3.33
N THR A 68 3.88 -15.92 3.99
CA THR A 68 4.64 -16.81 4.87
C THR A 68 4.61 -16.28 6.29
N SER A 69 4.97 -17.11 7.28
CA SER A 69 5.07 -16.69 8.66
C SER A 69 6.29 -17.29 9.33
N THR A 70 6.88 -16.51 10.26
CA THR A 70 7.94 -16.93 11.16
C THR A 70 7.52 -16.68 12.59
N ARG A 71 8.05 -17.46 13.53
CA ARG A 71 7.82 -17.25 14.96
C ARG A 71 9.00 -16.51 15.56
N GLU A 72 8.73 -15.37 16.14
CA GLU A 72 9.71 -14.53 16.84
C GLU A 72 9.32 -14.38 18.32
N GLY A 73 9.88 -15.25 19.14
CA GLY A 73 9.52 -15.34 20.55
C GLY A 73 8.03 -15.71 20.73
N LYS A 74 7.26 -14.80 21.31
CA LYS A 74 5.80 -14.94 21.51
C LYS A 74 4.96 -14.47 20.32
N PHE A 75 5.55 -13.79 19.36
CA PHE A 75 4.85 -13.20 18.21
C PHE A 75 4.94 -14.12 16.99
N VAL A 76 3.91 -14.06 16.15
CA VAL A 76 3.92 -14.64 14.81
C VAL A 76 3.98 -13.50 13.82
N VAL A 77 5.08 -13.41 13.08
CA VAL A 77 5.35 -12.37 12.10
C VAL A 77 5.03 -12.92 10.72
N TYR A 78 4.28 -12.15 9.94
CA TYR A 78 3.88 -12.49 8.58
C TYR A 78 4.58 -11.57 7.57
N LYS A 79 4.84 -12.11 6.38
CA LYS A 79 5.32 -11.36 5.21
C LYS A 79 4.71 -11.91 3.93
N LEU A 80 4.78 -11.14 2.85
CA LEU A 80 4.41 -11.65 1.53
C LEU A 80 5.28 -12.84 1.17
N ALA A 81 4.69 -13.84 0.53
CA ALA A 81 5.42 -15.04 0.11
C ALA A 81 6.42 -14.75 -1.01
N ASP A 82 6.03 -13.87 -1.95
CA ASP A 82 6.82 -13.54 -3.13
C ASP A 82 6.39 -12.19 -3.71
N HIS A 83 7.25 -11.57 -4.54
CA HIS A 83 6.93 -10.36 -5.30
C HIS A 83 5.75 -10.55 -6.28
N ALA A 84 5.53 -11.75 -6.78
CA ALA A 84 4.38 -12.06 -7.63
C ALA A 84 3.03 -11.73 -6.99
N VAL A 85 2.94 -11.71 -5.65
CA VAL A 85 1.73 -11.26 -4.94
C VAL A 85 1.48 -9.77 -5.18
N LEU A 86 2.52 -8.93 -5.24
CA LEU A 86 2.40 -7.51 -5.56
C LEU A 86 1.94 -7.30 -6.99
N ASP A 87 2.47 -8.07 -7.93
CA ASP A 87 2.08 -8.02 -9.34
C ASP A 87 0.62 -8.41 -9.52
N LEU A 88 0.16 -9.44 -8.79
CA LEU A 88 -1.23 -9.88 -8.78
C LEU A 88 -2.16 -8.80 -8.24
N LEU A 89 -1.81 -8.16 -7.13
CA LEU A 89 -2.58 -7.03 -6.56
C LEU A 89 -2.62 -5.83 -7.52
N SER A 90 -1.49 -5.52 -8.17
CA SER A 90 -1.41 -4.46 -9.18
C SER A 90 -2.30 -4.75 -10.38
N SER A 91 -2.32 -6.00 -10.86
CA SER A 91 -3.16 -6.43 -11.98
C SER A 91 -4.64 -6.40 -11.61
N LEU A 92 -5.00 -6.86 -10.40
CA LEU A 92 -6.38 -6.77 -9.89
C LEU A 92 -6.86 -5.32 -9.85
N ARG A 93 -6.02 -4.40 -9.35
CA ARG A 93 -6.31 -2.97 -9.33
C ARG A 93 -6.58 -2.42 -10.73
N LYS A 94 -5.68 -2.66 -11.69
CA LYS A 94 -5.82 -2.20 -13.08
C LYS A 94 -7.11 -2.70 -13.75
N ILE A 95 -7.49 -3.95 -13.48
CA ILE A 95 -8.75 -4.51 -14.00
C ILE A 95 -9.96 -3.79 -13.38
N THR A 96 -9.92 -3.55 -12.06
CA THR A 96 -11.01 -2.87 -11.35
C THR A 96 -11.16 -1.41 -11.80
N GLU A 97 -10.06 -0.70 -11.97
CA GLU A 97 -10.05 0.68 -12.49
C GLU A 97 -10.71 0.82 -13.85
N ARG A 98 -10.49 -0.15 -14.75
CA ARG A 98 -11.07 -0.13 -16.11
C ARG A 98 -12.54 -0.46 -16.17
N ASN A 99 -13.03 -1.25 -15.22
CA ASN A 99 -14.35 -1.89 -15.33
C ASN A 99 -15.37 -1.42 -14.28
N SER A 100 -14.95 -0.57 -13.32
CA SER A 100 -15.83 -0.14 -12.25
C SER A 100 -16.12 1.35 -12.31
N ALA A 101 -17.33 1.70 -12.74
CA ALA A 101 -17.83 3.08 -12.69
C ALA A 101 -17.81 3.66 -11.26
N VAL A 102 -17.99 2.81 -10.24
CA VAL A 102 -17.92 3.22 -8.83
C VAL A 102 -16.49 3.63 -8.47
N VAL A 103 -15.47 2.86 -8.90
CA VAL A 103 -14.07 3.22 -8.66
C VAL A 103 -13.71 4.50 -9.40
N GLU A 104 -14.14 4.64 -10.65
CA GLU A 104 -13.93 5.85 -11.44
C GLU A 104 -14.57 7.07 -10.78
N GLN A 105 -15.79 6.94 -10.25
CA GLN A 105 -16.46 8.01 -9.53
C GLN A 105 -15.80 8.34 -8.20
N LEU A 106 -15.33 7.35 -7.44
CA LEU A 106 -14.56 7.55 -6.21
C LEU A 106 -13.25 8.27 -6.50
N VAL A 107 -12.51 7.85 -7.54
CA VAL A 107 -11.28 8.50 -7.97
C VAL A 107 -11.56 9.96 -8.35
N ARG A 108 -12.59 10.21 -9.18
CA ARG A 108 -12.97 11.58 -9.55
C ARG A 108 -13.39 12.43 -8.36
N ASN A 109 -14.26 11.93 -7.51
CA ASN A 109 -14.85 12.72 -6.43
C ASN A 109 -13.90 12.90 -5.24
N TYR A 110 -13.13 11.88 -4.90
CA TYR A 110 -12.27 11.90 -3.73
C TYR A 110 -10.86 12.41 -4.03
N PHE A 111 -10.24 11.88 -5.08
CA PHE A 111 -8.84 12.21 -5.38
C PHE A 111 -8.70 13.47 -6.24
N ASN A 112 -9.56 13.70 -7.24
CA ASN A 112 -9.45 14.89 -8.10
C ASN A 112 -10.02 16.16 -7.46
N ASN A 113 -10.96 16.04 -6.49
CA ASN A 113 -11.45 17.20 -5.75
C ASN A 113 -10.49 17.68 -4.66
N LEU A 114 -9.53 16.86 -4.24
CA LEU A 114 -8.54 17.28 -3.26
C LEU A 114 -7.49 18.21 -3.86
N ASP A 115 -7.15 18.02 -5.13
CA ASP A 115 -6.29 18.95 -5.89
C ASP A 115 -6.09 18.49 -7.36
N SER A 116 -5.69 19.42 -8.25
CA SER A 116 -5.15 19.12 -9.58
C SER A 116 -3.70 18.62 -9.45
N LEU A 117 -3.54 17.42 -8.87
CA LEU A 117 -2.22 16.83 -8.67
C LEU A 117 -1.70 16.26 -9.98
N GLU A 118 -0.48 16.62 -10.35
CA GLU A 118 0.24 15.95 -11.43
C GLU A 118 0.90 14.68 -10.86
N PRO A 119 0.47 13.47 -11.29
CA PRO A 119 1.10 12.24 -10.86
C PRO A 119 2.50 12.14 -11.47
N VAL A 120 3.52 12.03 -10.62
CA VAL A 120 4.91 11.85 -11.05
C VAL A 120 5.19 10.37 -11.26
N THR A 121 5.71 10.01 -12.42
CA THR A 121 6.10 8.63 -12.69
C THR A 121 7.36 8.24 -11.91
N ARG A 122 7.57 6.93 -11.67
CA ARG A 122 8.78 6.43 -11.00
C ARG A 122 10.07 6.86 -11.72
N ILE A 123 10.06 6.86 -13.05
CA ILE A 123 11.24 7.23 -13.86
C ILE A 123 11.55 8.72 -13.65
N GLU A 124 10.55 9.55 -13.76
CA GLU A 124 10.66 10.99 -13.55
C GLU A 124 11.10 11.34 -12.13
N LEU A 125 10.53 10.67 -11.11
CA LEU A 125 10.94 10.86 -9.71
C LEU A 125 12.43 10.56 -9.51
N VAL A 126 12.93 9.47 -10.08
CA VAL A 126 14.36 9.09 -9.98
C VAL A 126 15.24 10.12 -10.69
N GLN A 127 14.80 10.65 -11.84
CA GLN A 127 15.54 11.69 -12.57
C GLN A 127 15.62 12.99 -11.77
N ARG A 128 14.49 13.48 -11.23
CA ARG A 128 14.42 14.70 -10.41
C ARG A 128 15.21 14.58 -9.10
N LEU A 129 15.19 13.40 -8.47
CA LEU A 129 16.01 13.11 -7.30
C LEU A 129 17.51 13.21 -7.57
N ARG A 130 17.98 12.68 -8.70
CA ARG A 130 19.39 12.76 -9.10
C ARG A 130 19.85 14.20 -9.40
N GLY A 131 18.94 15.04 -9.89
CA GLY A 131 19.19 16.46 -10.14
C GLY A 131 19.26 17.31 -8.87
N GLY A 132 18.83 16.79 -7.70
CA GLY A 132 18.76 17.55 -6.45
C GLY A 132 17.72 18.66 -6.46
N GLU A 133 16.81 18.67 -7.43
CA GLU A 133 15.83 19.74 -7.69
C GLU A 133 14.60 19.62 -6.77
N VAL A 134 14.31 18.42 -6.25
CA VAL A 134 13.10 18.14 -5.50
C VAL A 134 13.38 17.53 -4.13
N MET A 135 12.54 17.85 -3.16
CA MET A 135 12.45 17.12 -1.89
C MET A 135 11.41 16.01 -2.01
N VAL A 136 11.80 14.78 -1.72
CA VAL A 136 10.86 13.66 -1.65
C VAL A 136 10.41 13.47 -0.21
N LEU A 137 9.10 13.57 0.00
CA LEU A 137 8.47 13.49 1.30
C LEU A 137 7.70 12.17 1.44
N ASP A 138 8.13 11.33 2.37
CA ASP A 138 7.38 10.15 2.79
C ASP A 138 6.43 10.52 3.93
N VAL A 139 5.12 10.44 3.66
CA VAL A 139 4.09 10.83 4.63
C VAL A 139 3.48 9.65 5.39
N ARG A 140 4.07 8.47 5.22
CA ARG A 140 3.70 7.27 5.98
C ARG A 140 4.15 7.38 7.44
N PRO A 141 3.54 6.58 8.34
CA PRO A 141 4.04 6.44 9.70
C PRO A 141 5.52 6.03 9.76
N GLU A 142 6.22 6.42 10.81
CA GLU A 142 7.65 6.16 11.00
C GLU A 142 8.00 4.67 10.98
N ASP A 143 7.12 3.82 11.52
CA ASP A 143 7.29 2.36 11.51
C ASP A 143 7.30 1.77 10.09
N GLU A 144 6.57 2.37 9.16
CA GLU A 144 6.57 1.98 7.74
C GLU A 144 7.78 2.52 6.99
N PHE A 145 8.18 3.74 7.29
CA PHE A 145 9.41 4.31 6.73
C PHE A 145 10.64 3.50 7.13
N GLY A 146 10.71 3.07 8.40
CA GLY A 146 11.81 2.25 8.92
C GLY A 146 11.95 0.87 8.26
N LEU A 147 10.85 0.31 7.74
CA LEU A 147 10.86 -0.98 7.02
C LEU A 147 11.40 -0.87 5.59
N GLY A 148 11.38 0.34 5.01
CA GLY A 148 11.90 0.62 3.67
C GLY A 148 11.29 1.89 3.09
N HIS A 149 12.12 2.71 2.45
CA HIS A 149 11.74 3.99 1.85
C HIS A 149 12.58 4.31 0.62
N LEU A 150 12.18 5.33 -0.13
CA LEU A 150 12.96 5.81 -1.27
C LEU A 150 14.25 6.47 -0.78
N PRO A 151 15.42 6.15 -1.38
CA PRO A 151 16.68 6.79 -1.01
C PRO A 151 16.59 8.31 -1.07
N GLY A 152 17.01 8.98 0.01
CA GLY A 152 16.96 10.44 0.12
C GLY A 152 15.59 11.03 0.48
N ALA A 153 14.57 10.21 0.70
CA ALA A 153 13.28 10.68 1.17
C ALA A 153 13.34 11.14 2.64
N VAL A 154 12.65 12.24 2.93
CA VAL A 154 12.45 12.74 4.29
C VAL A 154 11.13 12.21 4.82
N ASN A 155 11.13 11.57 5.99
CA ASN A 155 9.89 11.12 6.61
C ASN A 155 9.28 12.21 7.47
N ILE A 156 8.07 12.61 7.13
CA ILE A 156 7.22 13.46 7.96
C ILE A 156 5.81 12.88 7.90
N PRO A 157 5.41 12.11 8.91
CA PRO A 157 4.05 11.57 8.97
C PRO A 157 3.00 12.67 8.82
N LEU A 158 1.92 12.38 8.11
CA LEU A 158 0.87 13.37 7.81
C LEU A 158 0.39 14.13 9.06
N ARG A 159 0.28 13.44 10.20
CA ARG A 159 -0.12 14.03 11.50
C ARG A 159 0.82 15.13 11.98
N GLU A 160 2.11 15.06 11.61
CA GLU A 160 3.16 15.99 12.04
C GLU A 160 3.44 17.07 10.99
N LEU A 161 2.95 16.87 9.78
CA LEU A 161 3.25 17.72 8.64
C LEU A 161 2.94 19.20 8.96
N LYS A 162 1.75 19.50 9.52
CA LYS A 162 1.34 20.88 9.85
C LYS A 162 2.31 21.58 10.81
N ALA A 163 2.86 20.86 11.77
CA ALA A 163 3.81 21.43 12.74
C ALA A 163 5.20 21.70 12.16
N ARG A 164 5.57 20.98 11.08
CA ARG A 164 6.89 21.07 10.45
C ARG A 164 6.93 21.95 9.20
N LEU A 165 5.79 22.52 8.80
CA LEU A 165 5.64 23.29 7.55
C LEU A 165 6.46 24.57 7.51
N SER A 166 6.70 25.20 8.65
CA SER A 166 7.54 26.40 8.77
C SER A 166 9.01 26.19 8.39
N GLY A 167 9.46 24.93 8.35
CA GLY A 167 10.81 24.55 7.96
C GLY A 167 11.04 24.45 6.45
N PHE A 168 9.96 24.49 5.64
CA PHE A 168 10.07 24.36 4.18
C PHE A 168 10.28 25.71 3.51
N LYS A 169 11.17 25.75 2.52
CA LYS A 169 11.31 26.92 1.66
C LYS A 169 10.15 26.96 0.68
N ARG A 170 9.47 28.10 0.54
CA ARG A 170 8.34 28.27 -0.41
C ARG A 170 8.69 27.99 -1.86
N SER A 171 9.96 28.13 -2.24
CA SER A 171 10.48 27.86 -3.59
C SER A 171 10.87 26.39 -3.81
N GLN A 172 10.75 25.52 -2.80
CA GLN A 172 11.18 24.13 -2.90
C GLN A 172 10.07 23.27 -3.49
N GLU A 173 10.35 22.61 -4.57
CA GLU A 173 9.46 21.61 -5.13
C GLU A 173 9.43 20.36 -4.21
N ILE A 174 8.22 19.91 -3.84
CA ILE A 174 8.02 18.78 -2.95
C ILE A 174 7.18 17.72 -3.67
N ILE A 175 7.70 16.50 -3.72
CA ILE A 175 6.96 15.33 -4.20
C ILE A 175 6.62 14.47 -2.99
N ALA A 176 5.34 14.40 -2.63
CA ALA A 176 4.87 13.55 -1.55
C ALA A 176 4.49 12.16 -2.06
N TYR A 177 4.91 11.11 -1.36
CA TYR A 177 4.49 9.74 -1.65
C TYR A 177 4.02 9.01 -0.41
N CYS A 178 3.27 7.93 -0.63
CA CYS A 178 2.78 7.02 0.41
C CYS A 178 2.75 5.57 -0.07
N ARG A 179 1.80 4.75 0.38
CA ARG A 179 1.73 3.31 0.09
C ARG A 179 1.39 2.97 -1.37
N GLY A 180 0.67 3.86 -2.07
CA GLY A 180 0.24 3.60 -3.45
C GLY A 180 -0.86 4.55 -3.90
N PRO A 181 -1.39 4.36 -5.12
CA PRO A 181 -2.27 5.33 -5.79
C PRO A 181 -3.60 5.60 -5.07
N TYR A 182 -4.07 4.72 -4.20
CA TYR A 182 -5.28 4.94 -3.40
C TYR A 182 -5.02 5.30 -1.94
N CYS A 183 -3.76 5.56 -1.60
CA CYS A 183 -3.43 6.02 -0.27
C CYS A 183 -3.70 7.52 -0.15
N VAL A 184 -4.63 7.90 0.69
CA VAL A 184 -5.06 9.29 0.89
C VAL A 184 -3.97 10.19 1.50
N LEU A 185 -2.99 9.61 2.17
CA LEU A 185 -1.99 10.37 2.94
C LEU A 185 -1.19 11.35 2.08
N SER A 186 -0.79 10.96 0.86
CA SER A 186 -0.03 11.86 -0.03
C SER A 186 -0.91 12.99 -0.57
N TYR A 187 -2.17 12.72 -0.89
CA TYR A 187 -3.14 13.73 -1.35
C TYR A 187 -3.42 14.76 -0.25
N GLU A 188 -3.68 14.32 0.97
CA GLU A 188 -3.89 15.21 2.11
C GLU A 188 -2.66 16.02 2.46
N ALA A 189 -1.47 15.42 2.32
CA ALA A 189 -0.20 16.11 2.52
C ALA A 189 0.00 17.24 1.51
N VAL A 190 -0.21 16.98 0.22
CA VAL A 190 -0.07 18.00 -0.83
C VAL A 190 -1.12 19.09 -0.67
N ALA A 191 -2.36 18.74 -0.36
CA ALA A 191 -3.40 19.72 -0.08
C ALA A 191 -3.04 20.60 1.13
N ALA A 192 -2.42 20.04 2.17
CA ALA A 192 -1.94 20.81 3.34
C ALA A 192 -0.75 21.72 2.97
N LEU A 193 0.20 21.23 2.18
CA LEU A 193 1.36 22.01 1.71
C LEU A 193 0.93 23.20 0.84
N ARG A 194 0.00 23.02 -0.09
CA ARG A 194 -0.48 24.12 -0.97
C ARG A 194 -1.19 25.24 -0.21
N ARG A 195 -1.98 24.92 0.82
CA ARG A 195 -2.67 25.94 1.65
C ARG A 195 -1.72 26.88 2.39
N LEU A 196 -0.44 26.60 2.41
CA LEU A 196 0.57 27.43 3.07
C LEU A 196 1.36 28.30 2.10
N VAL A 197 1.28 27.99 0.81
CA VAL A 197 1.94 28.77 -0.25
C VAL A 197 1.01 29.87 -0.75
N THR A 198 -0.30 29.72 -0.53
CA THR A 198 -1.31 30.76 -0.76
C THR A 198 -1.43 31.65 0.47
#